data_28516c2b12eab3c0a0546e017767be41
#
_entry.id   28516c2b12eab3c0a0546e017767be41
#
_cell.length_a   1.000
_cell.length_b   1.000
_cell.length_c   1.000
_cell.angle_alpha   90.00
_cell.angle_beta   90.00
_cell.angle_gamma   90.00
#
_symmetry.space_group_name_H-M   'P 1'
#
loop_
_entity.id
_entity.type
_entity.pdbx_description
1 polymer ?
#
loop_
_entity_poly.entity_id
_entity_poly.type
_entity_poly.pdbx_seq_one_letter_code
_entity_poly.pdbx_strand_id
1 'polypeptide(L)'
;GDPWMGQVADAPPGNMIGQNASHGNWHRQDRVNRSFMRQEKDQPQTKTFAAGLDFMNRNCNEDNWFLQIETFDPHEPFFTQRHYQDLYPNLITDRTAPLFDWPMYGPKTESQQLANQCRGHYSSLLSMCDARLGDILDEMDRLAMWDDTMLIVWTDHGFLLGEHDLWAKVQMPWYREIANTPFFIWDPRADKRGERRSALVQPSIDLGPTLLDFFEMQSTSDMVGQPLGDVITNNKT
;
A
#
# COMPACT_ATOMS: atom_id res chain seq x y z
N GLY A 1 23.26 10.89 8.97
CA GLY A 1 22.55 11.69 7.99
C GLY A 1 21.26 11.02 7.59
N ASP A 2 20.35 11.77 7.02
CA ASP A 2 19.11 11.23 6.47
C ASP A 2 19.43 10.37 5.23
N PRO A 3 19.09 9.07 5.20
CA PRO A 3 19.36 8.20 4.06
C PRO A 3 18.69 8.68 2.76
N TRP A 4 17.61 9.43 2.87
CA TRP A 4 16.89 9.97 1.72
C TRP A 4 17.61 11.13 1.02
N MET A 5 18.59 11.73 1.65
CA MET A 5 19.33 12.85 1.07
C MET A 5 20.30 12.42 -0.03
N GLY A 6 20.64 11.16 -0.16
CA GLY A 6 21.39 10.59 -1.28
C GLY A 6 22.87 10.94 -1.40
N GLN A 7 23.36 11.71 -0.48
CA GLN A 7 24.71 12.31 -0.58
C GLN A 7 25.70 11.65 0.38
N VAL A 8 25.24 10.66 1.09
CA VAL A 8 25.96 10.16 2.27
C VAL A 8 26.93 9.03 1.98
N ALA A 9 26.80 8.38 0.83
CA ALA A 9 27.66 7.26 0.49
C ALA A 9 27.71 7.00 -1.03
N ASP A 10 28.70 6.25 -1.45
CA ASP A 10 28.70 5.64 -2.77
C ASP A 10 27.66 4.52 -2.83
N ALA A 11 26.98 4.42 -3.97
CA ALA A 11 26.00 3.37 -4.18
C ALA A 11 26.70 1.99 -4.13
N PRO A 12 26.19 1.04 -3.35
CA PRO A 12 26.71 -0.32 -3.35
C PRO A 12 26.66 -0.91 -4.77
N PRO A 13 27.58 -1.82 -5.11
CA PRO A 13 27.52 -2.53 -6.39
C PRO A 13 26.23 -3.33 -6.48
N GLY A 14 25.66 -3.43 -7.66
CA GLY A 14 24.44 -4.21 -7.91
C GLY A 14 24.18 -4.34 -9.40
N ASN A 15 23.66 -5.48 -9.79
CA ASN A 15 23.20 -5.75 -11.14
C ASN A 15 21.67 -5.67 -11.14
N MET A 16 21.15 -4.53 -11.58
CA MET A 16 19.72 -4.23 -11.61
C MET A 16 19.30 -3.85 -13.03
N ILE A 17 18.07 -4.13 -13.38
CA ILE A 17 17.44 -3.75 -14.66
C ILE A 17 16.12 -3.03 -14.40
N GLY A 18 15.58 -2.37 -15.41
CA GLY A 18 14.33 -1.60 -15.30
C GLY A 18 14.58 -0.09 -15.40
N GLN A 19 14.02 0.71 -14.52
CA GLN A 19 14.05 2.20 -14.51
C GLN A 19 15.43 2.85 -14.62
N ASN A 20 16.44 2.10 -14.83
CA ASN A 20 17.83 2.40 -14.59
C ASN A 20 18.52 3.36 -15.53
N ALA A 21 18.31 3.12 -16.80
CA ALA A 21 19.20 3.72 -17.80
C ALA A 21 18.80 5.16 -18.16
N SER A 22 17.53 5.51 -18.00
CA SER A 22 17.01 6.78 -18.48
C SER A 22 16.82 7.88 -17.45
N HIS A 23 16.84 7.53 -16.15
CA HIS A 23 16.53 8.44 -15.04
C HIS A 23 17.77 8.77 -14.17
N GLY A 24 18.96 8.60 -14.68
CA GLY A 24 20.20 9.09 -14.08
C GLY A 24 20.46 8.55 -12.66
N ASN A 25 20.35 9.40 -11.66
CA ASN A 25 20.75 9.09 -10.29
C ASN A 25 19.74 8.27 -9.46
N TRP A 26 18.53 8.01 -9.92
CA TRP A 26 17.46 7.40 -9.09
C TRP A 26 17.83 6.00 -8.61
N HIS A 27 18.43 5.19 -9.47
CA HIS A 27 18.89 3.86 -9.05
C HIS A 27 20.07 3.88 -8.09
N ARG A 28 20.96 4.83 -8.33
CA ARG A 28 22.05 5.04 -7.39
C ARG A 28 21.48 5.42 -6.04
N GLN A 29 20.52 6.34 -6.02
CA GLN A 29 19.85 6.77 -4.81
C GLN A 29 19.10 5.62 -4.14
N ASP A 30 18.33 4.84 -4.88
CA ASP A 30 17.62 3.67 -4.37
C ASP A 30 18.59 2.67 -3.71
N ARG A 31 19.71 2.33 -4.36
CA ARG A 31 20.71 1.44 -3.76
C ARG A 31 21.33 2.00 -2.48
N VAL A 32 21.57 3.30 -2.44
CA VAL A 32 22.03 3.97 -1.21
C VAL A 32 20.96 3.82 -0.12
N ASN A 33 19.70 4.12 -0.42
CA ASN A 33 18.59 4.02 0.52
C ASN A 33 18.45 2.60 1.08
N ARG A 34 18.46 1.57 0.21
CA ARG A 34 18.40 0.15 0.62
C ARG A 34 19.53 -0.25 1.58
N SER A 35 20.71 0.36 1.47
CA SER A 35 21.81 0.08 2.38
C SER A 35 21.54 0.51 3.83
N PHE A 36 20.57 1.41 4.03
CA PHE A 36 20.10 1.87 5.33
C PHE A 36 18.82 1.15 5.81
N MET A 37 18.18 0.35 4.94
CA MET A 37 16.96 -0.41 5.23
C MET A 37 17.26 -1.91 5.33
N ARG A 38 18.29 -2.29 6.10
CA ARG A 38 18.76 -3.68 6.21
C ARG A 38 17.82 -4.56 7.04
N GLN A 39 17.16 -3.96 8.00
CA GLN A 39 16.16 -4.60 8.86
C GLN A 39 14.79 -4.02 8.58
N GLU A 40 13.76 -4.78 8.82
CA GLU A 40 12.38 -4.35 8.59
C GLU A 40 12.02 -3.07 9.37
N LYS A 41 12.50 -2.96 10.61
CA LYS A 41 12.30 -1.75 11.44
C LYS A 41 12.91 -0.47 10.83
N ASP A 42 13.82 -0.61 9.87
CA ASP A 42 14.44 0.53 9.18
C ASP A 42 13.61 1.01 7.99
N GLN A 43 12.62 0.21 7.53
CA GLN A 43 11.72 0.55 6.45
C GLN A 43 10.85 1.76 6.83
N PRO A 44 10.62 2.71 5.89
CA PRO A 44 9.72 3.84 6.12
C PRO A 44 8.32 3.39 6.54
N GLN A 45 7.76 2.39 5.87
CA GLN A 45 6.46 1.82 6.20
C GLN A 45 6.40 1.37 7.66
N THR A 46 7.34 0.55 8.11
CA THR A 46 7.36 0.05 9.48
C THR A 46 7.43 1.19 10.51
N LYS A 47 8.18 2.25 10.21
CA LYS A 47 8.26 3.44 11.07
C LYS A 47 6.94 4.20 11.11
N THR A 48 6.25 4.32 9.98
CA THR A 48 4.94 4.97 9.90
C THR A 48 3.90 4.20 10.71
N PHE A 49 3.84 2.87 10.55
CA PHE A 49 2.96 2.02 11.35
C PHE A 49 3.29 2.08 12.84
N ALA A 50 4.57 2.07 13.21
CA ALA A 50 4.98 2.21 14.62
C ALA A 50 4.53 3.55 15.24
N ALA A 51 4.57 4.64 14.47
CA ALA A 51 4.05 5.93 14.91
C ALA A 51 2.52 5.91 15.07
N GLY A 52 1.80 5.23 14.16
CA GLY A 52 0.36 5.02 14.27
C GLY A 52 -0.02 4.21 15.50
N LEU A 53 0.67 3.11 15.77
CA LEU A 53 0.49 2.30 16.97
C LEU A 53 0.76 3.09 18.27
N ASP A 54 1.82 3.92 18.29
CA ASP A 54 2.10 4.80 19.43
C ASP A 54 0.96 5.81 19.65
N PHE A 55 0.40 6.38 18.56
CA PHE A 55 -0.76 7.26 18.65
C PHE A 55 -1.98 6.53 19.23
N MET A 56 -2.31 5.33 18.73
CA MET A 56 -3.43 4.53 19.22
C MET A 56 -3.28 4.24 20.73
N ASN A 57 -2.09 3.83 21.16
CA ASN A 57 -1.81 3.57 22.57
C ASN A 57 -1.98 4.79 23.47
N ARG A 58 -1.53 5.95 23.04
CA ARG A 58 -1.62 7.18 23.83
C ARG A 58 -3.02 7.74 23.91
N ASN A 59 -3.84 7.50 22.89
CA ASN A 59 -5.17 8.07 22.75
C ASN A 59 -6.30 7.04 22.94
N CYS A 60 -6.00 5.85 23.44
CA CYS A 60 -6.99 4.77 23.60
C CYS A 60 -8.14 5.10 24.57
N ASN A 61 -7.98 6.09 25.43
CA ASN A 61 -9.02 6.57 26.36
C ASN A 61 -9.59 7.95 25.94
N GLU A 62 -9.14 8.48 24.79
CA GLU A 62 -9.63 9.74 24.25
C GLU A 62 -10.68 9.46 23.17
N ASP A 63 -11.56 10.43 22.93
CA ASP A 63 -12.63 10.36 21.95
C ASP A 63 -12.43 11.38 20.82
N ASN A 64 -13.17 11.22 19.73
CA ASN A 64 -13.20 12.17 18.59
C ASN A 64 -11.84 12.42 17.93
N TRP A 65 -11.00 11.39 17.82
CA TRP A 65 -9.74 11.49 17.08
C TRP A 65 -9.85 10.88 15.67
N PHE A 66 -9.01 11.35 14.78
CA PHE A 66 -8.81 10.80 13.44
C PHE A 66 -7.33 10.47 13.25
N LEU A 67 -7.05 9.25 12.83
CA LEU A 67 -5.70 8.80 12.51
C LEU A 67 -5.64 8.34 11.05
N GLN A 68 -4.73 8.89 10.28
CA GLN A 68 -4.36 8.40 8.96
C GLN A 68 -2.95 7.82 9.00
N ILE A 69 -2.82 6.53 8.67
CA ILE A 69 -1.54 5.86 8.49
C ILE A 69 -1.33 5.70 6.99
N GLU A 70 -0.60 6.62 6.40
CA GLU A 70 -0.31 6.62 4.97
C GLU A 70 1.09 6.11 4.71
N THR A 71 1.20 5.09 3.86
CA THR A 71 2.47 4.49 3.47
C THR A 71 2.63 4.48 1.96
N PHE A 72 3.87 4.56 1.50
CA PHE A 72 4.18 4.53 0.09
C PHE A 72 4.05 3.11 -0.50
N ASP A 73 4.37 2.09 0.30
CA ASP A 73 4.27 0.68 -0.12
C ASP A 73 2.80 0.24 -0.28
N PRO A 74 2.51 -0.63 -1.26
CA PRO A 74 3.42 -1.42 -2.08
C PRO A 74 3.85 -0.75 -3.41
N HIS A 75 4.10 0.53 -3.44
CA HIS A 75 4.63 1.26 -4.59
C HIS A 75 6.02 0.74 -4.99
N GLU A 76 6.38 0.83 -6.25
CA GLU A 76 7.73 0.53 -6.72
C GLU A 76 8.77 1.58 -6.22
N PRO A 77 10.03 1.19 -5.98
CA PRO A 77 10.63 -0.13 -6.18
C PRO A 77 10.17 -1.16 -5.14
N PHE A 78 9.91 -2.41 -5.57
CA PHE A 78 9.35 -3.46 -4.73
C PHE A 78 10.42 -4.11 -3.85
N PHE A 79 10.96 -3.34 -2.91
CA PHE A 79 12.02 -3.76 -2.02
C PHE A 79 11.51 -4.18 -0.65
N THR A 80 11.86 -5.40 -0.23
CA THR A 80 11.58 -5.88 1.13
C THR A 80 12.64 -6.87 1.60
N GLN A 81 12.57 -7.29 2.87
CA GLN A 81 13.49 -8.23 3.49
C GLN A 81 13.32 -9.64 2.95
N ARG A 82 14.39 -10.43 3.07
CA ARG A 82 14.50 -11.76 2.48
C ARG A 82 13.40 -12.72 2.93
N HIS A 83 13.00 -12.69 4.17
CA HIS A 83 11.98 -13.61 4.70
C HIS A 83 10.62 -13.45 4.01
N TYR A 84 10.26 -12.26 3.55
CA TYR A 84 9.06 -12.06 2.72
C TYR A 84 9.26 -12.60 1.29
N GLN A 85 10.45 -12.44 0.72
CA GLN A 85 10.76 -12.99 -0.60
C GLN A 85 10.76 -14.53 -0.61
N ASP A 86 11.10 -15.14 0.51
CA ASP A 86 11.11 -16.62 0.67
C ASP A 86 9.69 -17.21 0.71
N LEU A 87 8.65 -16.38 0.83
CA LEU A 87 7.24 -16.82 0.67
C LEU A 87 6.88 -17.13 -0.79
N TYR A 88 7.66 -16.62 -1.75
CA TYR A 88 7.36 -16.73 -3.18
C TYR A 88 8.47 -17.41 -4.00
N PRO A 89 8.91 -18.64 -3.61
CA PRO A 89 10.04 -19.32 -4.26
C PRO A 89 9.74 -19.70 -5.72
N ASN A 90 8.46 -19.86 -6.08
CA ASN A 90 8.05 -20.18 -7.45
C ASN A 90 8.11 -18.96 -8.40
N LEU A 91 8.15 -17.76 -7.87
CA LEU A 91 8.27 -16.52 -8.65
C LEU A 91 9.71 -15.99 -8.66
N ILE A 92 10.40 -16.07 -7.54
CA ILE A 92 11.81 -15.67 -7.40
C ILE A 92 12.69 -16.92 -7.47
N THR A 93 12.78 -17.52 -8.65
CA THR A 93 13.44 -18.82 -8.86
C THR A 93 14.96 -18.71 -8.99
N ASP A 94 15.46 -17.58 -9.49
CA ASP A 94 16.89 -17.34 -9.67
C ASP A 94 17.32 -16.04 -8.99
N ARG A 95 17.99 -16.16 -7.88
CA ARG A 95 18.48 -15.04 -7.09
C ARG A 95 19.85 -14.52 -7.57
N THR A 96 20.44 -15.17 -8.57
CA THR A 96 21.69 -14.72 -9.19
C THR A 96 21.42 -13.87 -10.45
N ALA A 97 20.19 -13.93 -10.97
CA ALA A 97 19.75 -13.07 -12.05
C ALA A 97 19.80 -11.58 -11.65
N PRO A 98 19.89 -10.66 -12.62
CA PRO A 98 19.76 -9.24 -12.34
C PRO A 98 18.48 -8.94 -11.60
N LEU A 99 18.54 -8.08 -10.58
CA LEU A 99 17.36 -7.68 -9.80
C LEU A 99 16.41 -6.88 -10.69
N PHE A 100 15.15 -7.31 -10.76
CA PHE A 100 14.09 -6.62 -11.47
C PHE A 100 12.88 -6.44 -10.56
N ASP A 101 12.87 -5.35 -9.82
CA ASP A 101 11.82 -4.97 -8.87
C ASP A 101 11.32 -3.52 -9.08
N TRP A 102 11.74 -2.91 -10.19
CA TRP A 102 11.32 -1.57 -10.57
C TRP A 102 11.19 -1.48 -12.10
N PRO A 103 10.05 -1.89 -12.66
CA PRO A 103 9.85 -1.92 -14.10
C PRO A 103 9.75 -0.51 -14.72
N MET A 104 10.14 -0.41 -15.99
CA MET A 104 9.87 0.81 -16.77
C MET A 104 8.37 0.92 -17.04
N TYR A 105 7.84 2.13 -17.08
CA TYR A 105 6.46 2.36 -17.45
C TYR A 105 6.25 2.19 -18.94
N GLY A 106 5.37 1.30 -19.33
CA GLY A 106 5.07 1.04 -20.72
C GLY A 106 5.05 -0.44 -21.12
N PRO A 107 5.38 -0.75 -22.38
CA PRO A 107 5.36 -2.12 -22.88
C PRO A 107 6.30 -3.06 -22.13
N LYS A 108 5.81 -4.26 -21.83
CA LYS A 108 6.61 -5.34 -21.26
C LYS A 108 7.48 -5.95 -22.36
N THR A 109 8.77 -5.77 -22.22
CA THR A 109 9.79 -6.31 -23.14
C THR A 109 10.63 -7.43 -22.51
N GLU A 110 10.49 -7.61 -21.23
CA GLU A 110 11.25 -8.57 -20.43
C GLU A 110 10.74 -10.00 -20.62
N SER A 111 11.64 -10.96 -20.35
CA SER A 111 11.30 -12.38 -20.36
C SER A 111 10.25 -12.69 -19.29
N GLN A 112 9.53 -13.81 -19.48
CA GLN A 112 8.56 -14.28 -18.47
C GLN A 112 9.22 -14.55 -17.12
N GLN A 113 10.45 -15.02 -17.10
CA GLN A 113 11.21 -15.24 -15.85
C GLN A 113 11.41 -13.93 -15.09
N LEU A 114 11.82 -12.85 -15.76
CA LEU A 114 11.97 -11.53 -15.13
C LEU A 114 10.63 -10.94 -14.69
N ALA A 115 9.58 -11.11 -15.51
CA ALA A 115 8.24 -10.70 -15.10
C ALA A 115 7.77 -11.44 -13.85
N ASN A 116 8.02 -12.73 -13.74
CA ASN A 116 7.73 -13.49 -12.54
C ASN A 116 8.55 -13.01 -11.33
N GLN A 117 9.83 -12.69 -11.52
CA GLN A 117 10.66 -12.12 -10.46
C GLN A 117 10.08 -10.80 -9.95
N CYS A 118 9.68 -9.90 -10.84
CA CYS A 118 9.05 -8.62 -10.47
C CYS A 118 7.75 -8.85 -9.67
N ARG A 119 6.89 -9.76 -10.13
CA ARG A 119 5.66 -10.17 -9.41
C ARG A 119 5.98 -10.73 -8.03
N GLY A 120 7.03 -11.53 -7.92
CA GLY A 120 7.49 -12.08 -6.64
C GLY A 120 7.92 -10.97 -5.67
N HIS A 121 8.64 -9.97 -6.14
CA HIS A 121 9.04 -8.82 -5.33
C HIS A 121 7.84 -7.97 -4.90
N TYR A 122 6.90 -7.69 -5.82
CA TYR A 122 5.64 -7.02 -5.47
C TYR A 122 4.86 -7.80 -4.42
N SER A 123 4.67 -9.10 -4.60
CA SER A 123 3.94 -9.96 -3.66
C SER A 123 4.61 -9.98 -2.28
N SER A 124 5.95 -9.99 -2.26
CA SER A 124 6.73 -9.92 -1.02
C SER A 124 6.51 -8.61 -0.28
N LEU A 125 6.51 -7.50 -1.01
CA LEU A 125 6.24 -6.18 -0.43
C LEU A 125 4.81 -6.06 0.07
N LEU A 126 3.83 -6.59 -0.67
CA LEU A 126 2.44 -6.65 -0.24
C LEU A 126 2.25 -7.50 1.02
N SER A 127 3.01 -8.61 1.17
CA SER A 127 3.00 -9.41 2.40
C SER A 127 3.57 -8.63 3.61
N MET A 128 4.53 -7.73 3.39
CA MET A 128 4.99 -6.83 4.45
C MET A 128 3.91 -5.82 4.83
N CYS A 129 3.18 -5.27 3.84
CA CYS A 129 2.02 -4.39 4.09
C CYS A 129 0.95 -5.09 4.92
N ASP A 130 0.61 -6.33 4.56
CA ASP A 130 -0.36 -7.18 5.26
C ASP A 130 0.07 -7.45 6.71
N ALA A 131 1.34 -7.76 6.94
CA ALA A 131 1.88 -7.94 8.28
C ALA A 131 1.77 -6.67 9.13
N ARG A 132 2.02 -5.50 8.56
CA ARG A 132 1.87 -4.22 9.27
C ARG A 132 0.41 -3.89 9.56
N LEU A 133 -0.51 -4.20 8.63
CA LEU A 133 -1.94 -4.11 8.91
C LEU A 133 -2.34 -5.05 10.05
N GLY A 134 -1.78 -6.27 10.08
CA GLY A 134 -1.98 -7.21 11.19
C GLY A 134 -1.65 -6.60 12.55
N ASP A 135 -0.54 -5.85 12.67
CA ASP A 135 -0.18 -5.17 13.92
C ASP A 135 -1.26 -4.15 14.36
N ILE A 136 -1.91 -3.46 13.42
CA ILE A 136 -3.03 -2.54 13.73
C ILE A 136 -4.25 -3.31 14.23
N LEU A 137 -4.59 -4.43 13.55
CA LEU A 137 -5.74 -5.26 13.96
C LEU A 137 -5.53 -5.84 15.36
N ASP A 138 -4.34 -6.39 15.63
CA ASP A 138 -3.96 -6.91 16.94
C ASP A 138 -4.04 -5.82 18.02
N GLU A 139 -3.65 -4.60 17.67
CA GLU A 139 -3.72 -3.47 18.61
C GLU A 139 -5.16 -3.02 18.85
N MET A 140 -6.02 -3.00 17.83
CA MET A 140 -7.46 -2.75 17.99
C MET A 140 -8.12 -3.81 18.88
N ASP A 141 -7.74 -5.10 18.73
CA ASP A 141 -8.19 -6.18 19.60
C ASP A 141 -7.75 -5.93 21.05
N ARG A 142 -6.48 -5.63 21.25
CA ARG A 142 -5.89 -5.40 22.59
C ARG A 142 -6.52 -4.21 23.31
N LEU A 143 -6.87 -3.16 22.58
CA LEU A 143 -7.46 -1.92 23.11
C LEU A 143 -8.99 -1.93 23.11
N ALA A 144 -9.63 -3.04 22.64
CA ALA A 144 -11.08 -3.18 22.54
C ALA A 144 -11.76 -2.05 21.73
N MET A 145 -11.16 -1.65 20.60
CA MET A 145 -11.60 -0.50 19.81
C MET A 145 -12.73 -0.79 18.81
N TRP A 146 -13.14 -2.05 18.64
CA TRP A 146 -14.08 -2.43 17.60
C TRP A 146 -15.51 -1.90 17.76
N ASP A 147 -15.90 -1.49 18.94
CA ASP A 147 -17.26 -1.06 19.25
C ASP A 147 -17.51 0.43 18.98
N ASP A 148 -16.44 1.22 18.83
CA ASP A 148 -16.51 2.69 18.69
C ASP A 148 -15.60 3.27 17.61
N THR A 149 -14.70 2.47 17.04
CA THR A 149 -13.70 2.93 16.08
C THR A 149 -13.99 2.38 14.69
N MET A 150 -14.13 3.27 13.69
CA MET A 150 -14.18 2.90 12.28
C MET A 150 -12.76 2.63 11.75
N LEU A 151 -12.58 1.51 11.05
CA LEU A 151 -11.34 1.20 10.31
C LEU A 151 -11.61 1.19 8.82
N ILE A 152 -10.82 1.93 8.05
CA ILE A 152 -10.84 1.94 6.59
C ILE A 152 -9.46 1.56 6.06
N VAL A 153 -9.43 0.58 5.15
CA VAL A 153 -8.22 0.17 4.42
C VAL A 153 -8.47 0.32 2.93
N TRP A 154 -7.64 1.11 2.26
CA TRP A 154 -7.81 1.41 0.85
C TRP A 154 -6.49 1.79 0.18
N THR A 155 -6.50 1.93 -1.15
CA THR A 155 -5.41 2.51 -1.94
C THR A 155 -5.99 3.35 -3.08
N ASP A 156 -5.20 4.25 -3.60
CA ASP A 156 -5.58 5.21 -4.66
C ASP A 156 -5.73 4.54 -6.04
N HIS A 157 -4.83 3.64 -6.40
CA HIS A 157 -4.84 2.90 -7.66
C HIS A 157 -4.07 1.58 -7.53
N GLY A 158 -4.24 0.70 -8.52
CA GLY A 158 -3.45 -0.51 -8.67
C GLY A 158 -2.22 -0.34 -9.57
N PHE A 159 -1.68 -1.47 -10.04
CA PHE A 159 -0.45 -1.53 -10.82
C PHE A 159 -0.47 -2.73 -11.78
N LEU A 160 -0.07 -2.52 -13.04
CA LEU A 160 0.12 -3.60 -14.01
C LEU A 160 1.48 -4.28 -13.77
N LEU A 161 1.45 -5.57 -13.57
CA LEU A 161 2.62 -6.41 -13.34
C LEU A 161 2.90 -7.32 -14.55
N GLY A 162 2.75 -6.76 -15.76
CA GLY A 162 2.92 -7.43 -17.03
C GLY A 162 1.63 -7.99 -17.62
N GLU A 163 0.45 -7.69 -17.03
CA GLU A 163 -0.83 -7.90 -17.65
C GLU A 163 -0.96 -7.00 -18.89
N HIS A 164 -1.70 -7.46 -19.90
CA HIS A 164 -1.89 -6.74 -21.17
C HIS A 164 -0.57 -6.36 -21.89
N ASP A 165 0.52 -7.09 -21.57
CA ASP A 165 1.89 -6.79 -22.03
C ASP A 165 2.35 -5.36 -21.64
N LEU A 166 1.93 -4.88 -20.48
CA LEU A 166 2.23 -3.55 -19.95
C LEU A 166 2.76 -3.62 -18.50
N TRP A 167 3.55 -2.62 -18.14
CA TRP A 167 3.99 -2.33 -16.79
C TRP A 167 3.42 -1.02 -16.29
N ALA A 168 3.21 -0.96 -14.95
CA ALA A 168 2.91 0.24 -14.21
C ALA A 168 1.45 0.74 -14.34
N LYS A 169 1.21 2.04 -14.26
CA LYS A 169 -0.09 2.60 -13.88
C LYS A 169 -0.59 3.78 -14.70
N VAL A 170 0.24 4.35 -15.56
CA VAL A 170 -0.10 5.57 -16.33
C VAL A 170 -0.53 5.27 -17.77
N GLN A 171 -0.67 4.01 -18.13
CA GLN A 171 -1.06 3.60 -19.48
C GLN A 171 -2.58 3.56 -19.64
N MET A 172 -3.07 4.06 -20.75
CA MET A 172 -4.46 3.94 -21.16
C MET A 172 -4.68 2.67 -22.01
N PRO A 173 -5.84 2.01 -21.94
CA PRO A 173 -7.00 2.33 -21.09
C PRO A 173 -6.76 2.00 -19.62
N TRP A 174 -7.61 2.54 -18.74
CA TRP A 174 -7.57 2.20 -17.30
C TRP A 174 -8.09 0.78 -17.10
N TYR A 175 -7.17 -0.16 -17.13
CA TYR A 175 -7.48 -1.57 -16.88
C TYR A 175 -8.00 -1.80 -15.47
N ARG A 176 -8.72 -2.92 -15.31
CA ARG A 176 -9.29 -3.29 -14.01
C ARG A 176 -8.23 -3.40 -12.90
N GLU A 177 -7.05 -3.89 -13.25
CA GLU A 177 -5.92 -4.04 -12.33
C GLU A 177 -5.44 -2.69 -11.77
N ILE A 178 -5.71 -1.58 -12.47
CA ILE A 178 -5.39 -0.22 -12.02
C ILE A 178 -6.58 0.41 -11.28
N ALA A 179 -7.79 0.26 -11.82
CA ALA A 179 -8.96 1.03 -11.38
C ALA A 179 -9.80 0.35 -10.31
N ASN A 180 -9.78 -1.00 -10.20
CA ASN A 180 -10.56 -1.73 -9.22
C ASN A 180 -9.72 -2.03 -7.98
N THR A 181 -9.53 -1.00 -7.15
CA THR A 181 -8.71 -1.07 -5.95
C THR A 181 -9.40 -1.77 -4.79
N PRO A 182 -8.66 -2.38 -3.86
CA PRO A 182 -9.22 -2.89 -2.63
C PRO A 182 -9.77 -1.73 -1.77
N PHE A 183 -10.93 -1.97 -1.18
CA PHE A 183 -11.57 -1.06 -0.25
C PHE A 183 -12.29 -1.88 0.82
N PHE A 184 -11.82 -1.77 2.06
CA PHE A 184 -12.40 -2.46 3.21
C PHE A 184 -12.79 -1.42 4.25
N ILE A 185 -13.98 -1.59 4.81
CA ILE A 185 -14.47 -0.73 5.86
C ILE A 185 -15.07 -1.57 6.98
N TRP A 186 -14.64 -1.31 8.20
CA TRP A 186 -15.31 -1.69 9.42
C TRP A 186 -16.01 -0.46 9.99
N ASP A 187 -17.32 -0.52 10.07
CA ASP A 187 -18.13 0.52 10.72
C ASP A 187 -18.77 -0.11 11.95
N PRO A 188 -18.46 0.36 13.18
CA PRO A 188 -19.05 -0.21 14.41
C PRO A 188 -20.57 -0.11 14.45
N ARG A 189 -21.17 0.85 13.73
CA ARG A 189 -22.62 1.06 13.65
C ARG A 189 -23.33 0.00 12.79
N ALA A 190 -22.61 -0.79 11.97
CA ALA A 190 -23.20 -1.76 11.07
C ALA A 190 -23.50 -3.09 11.76
N ASP A 191 -24.73 -3.61 11.59
CA ASP A 191 -25.15 -4.89 12.15
C ASP A 191 -24.50 -6.11 11.46
N LYS A 192 -24.17 -5.97 10.18
CA LYS A 192 -23.65 -7.07 9.35
C LYS A 192 -22.15 -6.96 9.19
N ARG A 193 -21.49 -8.10 9.28
CA ARG A 193 -20.02 -8.23 9.22
C ARG A 193 -19.59 -9.19 8.12
N GLY A 194 -18.39 -8.98 7.56
CA GLY A 194 -17.77 -9.87 6.60
C GLY A 194 -18.51 -9.96 5.25
N GLU A 195 -19.32 -8.99 4.91
CA GLU A 195 -20.10 -8.98 3.67
C GLU A 195 -19.38 -8.21 2.55
N ARG A 196 -19.55 -8.69 1.32
CA ARG A 196 -19.09 -7.99 0.13
C ARG A 196 -20.22 -7.17 -0.45
N ARG A 197 -19.95 -5.91 -0.74
CA ARG A 197 -20.88 -5.00 -1.43
C ARG A 197 -20.54 -4.91 -2.91
N SER A 198 -21.57 -4.74 -3.74
CA SER A 198 -21.41 -4.59 -5.20
C SER A 198 -21.53 -3.14 -5.67
N ALA A 199 -21.78 -2.21 -4.78
CA ALA A 199 -21.86 -0.79 -5.10
C ALA A 199 -20.58 -0.26 -5.74
N LEU A 200 -20.71 0.63 -6.69
CA LEU A 200 -19.58 1.40 -7.21
C LEU A 200 -19.25 2.51 -6.19
N VAL A 201 -18.10 2.35 -5.56
CA VAL A 201 -17.58 3.31 -4.59
C VAL A 201 -16.34 4.00 -5.19
N GLN A 202 -16.26 5.31 -5.02
CA GLN A 202 -15.09 6.10 -5.41
C GLN A 202 -14.41 6.69 -4.17
N PRO A 203 -13.46 5.97 -3.55
CA PRO A 203 -12.87 6.39 -2.28
C PRO A 203 -12.34 7.83 -2.29
N SER A 204 -11.75 8.28 -3.42
CA SER A 204 -11.22 9.63 -3.57
C SER A 204 -12.25 10.76 -3.37
N ILE A 205 -13.56 10.49 -3.51
CA ILE A 205 -14.62 11.47 -3.31
C ILE A 205 -15.62 11.09 -2.21
N ASP A 206 -15.77 9.78 -1.92
CA ASP A 206 -16.77 9.28 -0.98
C ASP A 206 -16.24 9.17 0.47
N LEU A 207 -14.91 9.07 0.65
CA LEU A 207 -14.31 8.97 1.99
C LEU A 207 -14.54 10.21 2.84
N GLY A 208 -14.37 11.41 2.28
CA GLY A 208 -14.57 12.65 3.01
C GLY A 208 -15.98 12.76 3.60
N PRO A 209 -17.06 12.65 2.79
CA PRO A 209 -18.43 12.62 3.30
C PRO A 209 -18.68 11.48 4.29
N THR A 210 -18.09 10.30 4.09
CA THR A 210 -18.25 9.14 4.98
C THR A 210 -17.64 9.42 6.36
N LEU A 211 -16.46 10.01 6.42
CA LEU A 211 -15.82 10.39 7.68
C LEU A 211 -16.61 11.47 8.40
N LEU A 212 -17.09 12.49 7.68
CA LEU A 212 -17.92 13.53 8.28
C LEU A 212 -19.22 12.95 8.85
N ASP A 213 -19.88 12.04 8.12
CA ASP A 213 -21.07 11.32 8.62
C ASP A 213 -20.78 10.52 9.88
N PHE A 214 -19.61 9.85 9.93
CA PHE A 214 -19.21 9.09 11.12
C PHE A 214 -19.05 9.98 12.36
N PHE A 215 -18.51 11.19 12.18
CA PHE A 215 -18.36 12.18 13.24
C PHE A 215 -19.59 13.08 13.44
N GLU A 216 -20.74 12.72 12.87
CA GLU A 216 -21.98 13.49 12.95
C GLU A 216 -21.86 14.94 12.43
N MET A 217 -20.93 15.15 11.48
CA MET A 217 -20.67 16.44 10.85
C MET A 217 -21.35 16.52 9.47
N GLN A 218 -21.77 17.72 9.09
CA GLN A 218 -22.38 17.94 7.78
C GLN A 218 -21.29 18.07 6.69
N SER A 219 -21.52 17.42 5.55
CA SER A 219 -20.73 17.66 4.35
C SER A 219 -20.91 19.08 3.83
N THR A 220 -19.85 19.63 3.25
CA THR A 220 -19.91 20.97 2.61
C THR A 220 -20.57 20.87 1.22
N SER A 221 -21.11 21.99 0.72
CA SER A 221 -21.86 22.02 -0.54
C SER A 221 -21.04 21.74 -1.79
N ASP A 222 -19.73 21.79 -1.69
CA ASP A 222 -18.77 21.50 -2.77
C ASP A 222 -18.30 20.03 -2.80
N MET A 223 -18.67 19.24 -1.79
CA MET A 223 -18.44 17.79 -1.79
C MET A 223 -19.45 17.10 -2.71
N VAL A 224 -18.98 16.42 -3.74
CA VAL A 224 -19.83 15.69 -4.71
C VAL A 224 -20.03 14.21 -4.35
N GLY A 225 -19.19 13.66 -3.46
CA GLY A 225 -19.31 12.29 -2.96
C GLY A 225 -20.47 12.11 -2.00
N GLN A 226 -20.77 10.85 -1.69
CA GLN A 226 -21.85 10.49 -0.78
C GLN A 226 -21.33 9.68 0.41
N PRO A 227 -21.91 9.84 1.61
CA PRO A 227 -21.61 8.96 2.73
C PRO A 227 -21.94 7.50 2.40
N LEU A 228 -21.07 6.59 2.77
CA LEU A 228 -21.22 5.15 2.48
C LEU A 228 -22.10 4.40 3.49
N GLY A 229 -22.65 5.06 4.48
CA GLY A 229 -23.51 4.44 5.51
C GLY A 229 -24.62 3.55 4.93
N ASP A 230 -25.33 4.05 3.92
CA ASP A 230 -26.39 3.29 3.23
C ASP A 230 -25.85 2.05 2.48
N VAL A 231 -24.66 2.14 1.87
CA VAL A 231 -24.01 1.02 1.20
C VAL A 231 -23.60 -0.04 2.24
N ILE A 232 -23.06 0.40 3.36
CA ILE A 232 -22.57 -0.47 4.44
C ILE A 232 -23.73 -1.22 5.09
N THR A 233 -24.82 -0.51 5.45
CA THR A 233 -25.93 -1.07 6.22
C THR A 233 -26.99 -1.74 5.35
N ASN A 234 -27.35 -1.19 4.19
CA ASN A 234 -28.51 -1.56 3.42
C ASN A 234 -28.22 -2.23 2.07
N ASN A 235 -26.95 -2.43 1.73
CA ASN A 235 -26.54 -2.96 0.43
C ASN A 235 -27.16 -2.21 -0.77
N LYS A 236 -27.32 -0.91 -0.66
CA LYS A 236 -27.72 -0.07 -1.80
C LYS A 236 -26.61 -0.09 -2.85
N THR A 237 -26.98 -0.29 -4.10
CA THR A 237 -26.10 -0.25 -5.28
C THR A 237 -26.13 1.15 -5.90
#